data_78366a29ae77a9a4a45a68ee84faf7d0
#
_entry.id   78366a29ae77a9a4a45a68ee84faf7d0
#
_cell.length_a   1.000
_cell.length_b   1.000
_cell.length_c   1.000
_cell.angle_alpha   90.00
_cell.angle_beta   90.00
_cell.angle_gamma   90.00
#
_symmetry.space_group_name_H-M   'P 1'
#
loop_
_entity.id
_entity.type
_entity.pdbx_description
1 polymer ?
#
loop_
_entity_poly.entity_id
_entity_poly.type
_entity_poly.pdbx_seq_one_letter_code
_entity_poly.pdbx_strand_id
1 'polypeptide(L)'
;MKKTTRTIMIATLCAVLVGGMVAPTVSTVSAATKSTKVVTTTAVNKKAKKASKLINKKQALNILNKMDNSVKYIYMGTEKDFDALQAKKLKGFVFLPDEEGDMGYFVNSRNRQVFFFHPSGYMERIK
;
A
#
# COMPACT_ATOMS: atom_id res chain seq x y z
N MET A 1 -23.42 -41.16 -0.70
CA MET A 1 -22.17 -40.40 -0.92
C MET A 1 -21.99 -40.18 -2.42
N LYS A 2 -22.28 -39.00 -2.93
CA LYS A 2 -22.08 -38.65 -4.35
C LYS A 2 -21.07 -37.51 -4.40
N LYS A 3 -19.84 -37.83 -4.85
CA LYS A 3 -18.78 -36.86 -5.10
C LYS A 3 -19.05 -36.21 -6.45
N THR A 4 -19.35 -34.93 -6.48
CA THR A 4 -19.49 -34.17 -7.73
C THR A 4 -18.16 -33.48 -8.01
N THR A 5 -17.41 -34.03 -8.95
CA THR A 5 -16.20 -33.44 -9.50
C THR A 5 -16.63 -32.35 -10.50
N ARG A 6 -16.36 -31.09 -10.22
CA ARG A 6 -16.52 -30.00 -11.17
C ARG A 6 -15.19 -29.75 -11.86
N THR A 7 -15.13 -30.14 -13.11
CA THR A 7 -14.03 -29.82 -14.04
C THR A 7 -14.15 -28.35 -14.43
N ILE A 8 -13.15 -27.54 -14.11
CA ILE A 8 -13.04 -26.16 -14.57
C ILE A 8 -12.18 -26.16 -15.82
N MET A 9 -12.82 -25.85 -16.96
CA MET A 9 -12.11 -25.57 -18.21
C MET A 9 -11.47 -24.17 -18.13
N ILE A 10 -10.16 -24.13 -18.23
CA ILE A 10 -9.38 -22.91 -18.39
C ILE A 10 -9.28 -22.63 -19.88
N ALA A 11 -9.93 -21.61 -20.36
CA ALA A 11 -9.74 -21.08 -21.71
C ALA A 11 -8.55 -20.11 -21.70
N THR A 12 -7.45 -20.56 -22.30
CA THR A 12 -6.26 -19.73 -22.53
C THR A 12 -6.49 -18.87 -23.77
N LEU A 13 -6.60 -17.58 -23.61
CA LEU A 13 -6.65 -16.63 -24.71
C LEU A 13 -5.28 -15.95 -24.84
N CYS A 14 -4.46 -16.42 -25.80
CA CYS A 14 -3.23 -15.76 -26.21
C CYS A 14 -3.56 -14.62 -27.18
N ALA A 15 -3.35 -13.39 -26.77
CA ALA A 15 -3.32 -12.23 -27.67
C ALA A 15 -1.86 -11.83 -27.91
N VAL A 16 -1.36 -12.13 -29.09
CA VAL A 16 -0.08 -11.66 -29.60
C VAL A 16 -0.31 -10.27 -30.21
N LEU A 17 0.30 -9.25 -29.64
CA LEU A 17 0.41 -7.93 -30.25
C LEU A 17 1.86 -7.70 -30.67
N VAL A 18 2.10 -7.87 -31.95
CA VAL A 18 3.27 -7.38 -32.68
C VAL A 18 2.98 -5.92 -33.01
N GLY A 19 3.87 -5.03 -32.68
CA GLY A 19 3.69 -3.63 -33.09
C GLY A 19 4.85 -2.72 -32.76
N GLY A 20 5.71 -2.44 -33.74
CA GLY A 20 6.24 -1.12 -34.00
C GLY A 20 7.51 -0.70 -33.28
N MET A 21 8.65 -1.05 -33.85
CA MET A 21 9.91 -0.32 -33.67
C MET A 21 9.78 1.09 -34.28
N VAL A 22 9.94 2.11 -33.46
CA VAL A 22 10.27 3.47 -33.92
C VAL A 22 11.60 3.83 -33.29
N ALA A 23 12.65 3.90 -34.11
CA ALA A 23 13.95 4.37 -33.72
C ALA A 23 13.97 5.90 -33.63
N PRO A 24 14.46 6.53 -32.57
CA PRO A 24 14.74 7.95 -32.58
C PRO A 24 16.11 8.20 -33.19
N THR A 25 16.11 8.94 -34.26
CA THR A 25 17.32 9.52 -34.87
C THR A 25 17.96 10.52 -33.93
N VAL A 26 19.20 10.26 -33.61
CA VAL A 26 20.07 11.17 -32.87
C VAL A 26 20.51 12.28 -33.82
N SER A 27 20.08 13.50 -33.58
CA SER A 27 20.69 14.70 -34.20
C SER A 27 21.59 15.35 -33.17
N THR A 28 22.89 15.18 -33.37
CA THR A 28 23.92 15.96 -32.70
C THR A 28 23.99 17.36 -33.32
N VAL A 29 23.65 18.35 -32.53
CA VAL A 29 24.02 19.74 -32.85
C VAL A 29 24.86 20.27 -31.71
N SER A 30 26.15 20.39 -32.02
CA SER A 30 27.13 21.12 -31.24
C SER A 30 26.96 22.62 -31.51
N ALA A 31 26.70 23.39 -30.48
CA ALA A 31 26.93 24.84 -30.52
C ALA A 31 27.34 25.32 -29.12
N ALA A 32 28.61 25.60 -29.01
CA ALA A 32 29.15 26.34 -27.89
C ALA A 32 28.78 27.83 -28.04
N THR A 33 28.18 28.42 -27.03
CA THR A 33 28.26 29.86 -26.81
C THR A 33 28.26 30.17 -25.32
N LYS A 34 29.27 30.90 -24.99
CA LYS A 34 29.69 31.45 -23.70
C LYS A 34 28.65 32.43 -23.11
N SER A 35 28.62 32.44 -21.76
CA SER A 35 28.31 33.60 -20.93
C SER A 35 26.83 34.00 -20.76
N THR A 36 26.25 33.77 -19.59
CA THR A 36 25.95 34.87 -18.67
C THR A 36 25.46 34.29 -17.36
N LYS A 37 26.12 34.67 -16.28
CA LYS A 37 25.85 34.39 -14.90
C LYS A 37 24.59 35.16 -14.49
N VAL A 38 23.46 34.47 -14.33
CA VAL A 38 22.32 34.98 -13.58
C VAL A 38 22.09 34.03 -12.41
N VAL A 39 22.57 34.50 -11.28
CA VAL A 39 22.25 33.91 -9.97
C VAL A 39 20.81 34.31 -9.64
N THR A 40 19.87 33.45 -9.93
CA THR A 40 18.55 33.54 -9.32
C THR A 40 18.46 32.40 -8.30
N THR A 41 18.80 32.76 -7.08
CA THR A 41 18.54 31.91 -5.91
C THR A 41 17.03 31.82 -5.68
N THR A 42 16.39 30.93 -6.41
CA THR A 42 15.07 30.45 -5.98
C THR A 42 15.35 29.30 -5.01
N ALA A 43 15.33 29.63 -3.73
CA ALA A 43 15.29 28.65 -2.66
C ALA A 43 13.99 27.84 -2.82
N VAL A 44 14.03 26.81 -3.68
CA VAL A 44 13.01 25.76 -3.68
C VAL A 44 13.17 25.01 -2.36
N ASN A 45 12.37 25.39 -1.41
CA ASN A 45 12.19 24.67 -0.15
C ASN A 45 11.66 23.26 -0.50
N LYS A 46 12.55 22.39 -0.98
CA LYS A 46 12.32 20.95 -1.01
C LYS A 46 12.23 20.49 0.43
N LYS A 47 11.05 20.65 1.00
CA LYS A 47 10.65 19.92 2.20
C LYS A 47 10.80 18.44 1.83
N ALA A 48 11.98 17.89 2.08
CA ALA A 48 12.27 16.48 1.88
C ALA A 48 11.17 15.73 2.60
N LYS A 49 10.29 15.10 1.85
CA LYS A 49 9.28 14.19 2.36
C LYS A 49 10.08 13.05 2.96
N LYS A 50 10.38 13.18 4.27
CA LYS A 50 11.07 12.17 5.06
C LYS A 50 10.31 10.87 4.81
N ALA A 51 10.90 9.95 4.06
CA ALA A 51 10.28 8.67 3.77
C ALA A 51 9.89 8.07 5.11
N SER A 52 8.59 8.03 5.39
CA SER A 52 8.12 7.56 6.69
C SER A 52 8.48 6.08 6.78
N LYS A 53 9.43 5.78 7.66
CA LYS A 53 9.85 4.41 7.93
C LYS A 53 8.61 3.60 8.29
N LEU A 54 8.36 2.53 7.54
CA LEU A 54 7.25 1.62 7.80
C LEU A 54 7.31 1.17 9.26
N ILE A 55 6.20 1.21 9.95
CA ILE A 55 6.11 0.69 11.32
C ILE A 55 6.10 -0.84 11.29
N ASN A 56 6.60 -1.44 12.36
CA ASN A 56 6.54 -2.88 12.58
C ASN A 56 5.31 -3.26 13.44
N LYS A 57 5.06 -4.56 13.59
CA LYS A 57 3.95 -5.11 14.37
C LYS A 57 3.89 -4.57 15.81
N LYS A 58 5.04 -4.49 16.50
CA LYS A 58 5.09 -3.98 17.89
C LYS A 58 4.69 -2.51 17.96
N GLN A 59 5.12 -1.71 16.99
CA GLN A 59 4.77 -0.29 16.92
C GLN A 59 3.28 -0.10 16.60
N ALA A 60 2.71 -0.96 15.73
CA ALA A 60 1.29 -0.96 15.44
C ALA A 60 0.45 -1.30 16.69
N LEU A 61 0.85 -2.34 17.42
CA LEU A 61 0.21 -2.70 18.69
C LEU A 61 0.30 -1.56 19.73
N ASN A 62 1.45 -0.89 19.84
CA ASN A 62 1.62 0.26 20.73
C ASN A 62 0.70 1.44 20.36
N ILE A 63 0.34 1.60 19.08
CA ILE A 63 -0.61 2.63 18.65
C ILE A 63 -2.00 2.29 19.18
N LEU A 64 -2.43 1.03 19.09
CA LEU A 64 -3.72 0.57 19.62
C LEU A 64 -3.78 0.66 21.14
N ASN A 65 -2.75 0.20 21.85
CA ASN A 65 -2.67 0.30 23.30
C ASN A 65 -2.66 1.74 23.84
N LYS A 66 -2.22 2.71 23.03
CA LYS A 66 -2.33 4.14 23.36
C LYS A 66 -3.71 4.71 23.14
N MET A 67 -4.54 4.06 22.32
CA MET A 67 -5.93 4.44 22.11
C MET A 67 -6.81 3.87 23.21
N ASP A 68 -6.62 2.61 23.49
CA ASP A 68 -7.29 1.92 24.59
C ASP A 68 -6.35 0.84 25.14
N ASN A 69 -5.94 1.00 26.40
CA ASN A 69 -5.06 0.09 27.11
C ASN A 69 -5.81 -0.95 27.92
N SER A 70 -7.12 -0.84 28.04
CA SER A 70 -7.98 -1.81 28.73
C SER A 70 -8.26 -3.02 27.85
N VAL A 71 -8.18 -2.85 26.53
CA VAL A 71 -8.44 -3.90 25.54
C VAL A 71 -7.16 -4.66 25.22
N LYS A 72 -7.22 -5.98 25.25
CA LYS A 72 -6.16 -6.84 24.77
C LYS A 72 -6.35 -7.10 23.29
N TYR A 73 -5.30 -6.86 22.50
CA TYR A 73 -5.34 -7.03 21.06
C TYR A 73 -4.62 -8.29 20.61
N ILE A 74 -5.30 -9.13 19.85
CA ILE A 74 -4.80 -10.37 19.27
C ILE A 74 -4.36 -10.08 17.83
N TYR A 75 -3.14 -10.42 17.47
CA TYR A 75 -2.62 -10.26 16.12
C TYR A 75 -3.23 -11.30 15.17
N MET A 76 -3.87 -10.83 14.09
CA MET A 76 -4.55 -11.69 13.11
C MET A 76 -3.78 -11.86 11.80
N GLY A 77 -2.88 -10.94 11.48
CA GLY A 77 -2.11 -11.05 10.25
C GLY A 77 -1.73 -9.69 9.65
N THR A 78 -1.30 -9.74 8.40
CA THR A 78 -0.95 -8.58 7.58
C THR A 78 -2.00 -8.36 6.50
N GLU A 79 -1.82 -7.31 5.70
CA GLU A 79 -2.65 -7.06 4.52
C GLU A 79 -2.71 -8.25 3.54
N LYS A 80 -1.71 -9.14 3.56
CA LYS A 80 -1.65 -10.29 2.65
C LYS A 80 -2.66 -11.38 2.97
N ASP A 81 -3.12 -11.40 4.20
CA ASP A 81 -4.04 -12.39 4.72
C ASP A 81 -5.51 -11.97 4.49
N PHE A 82 -5.74 -10.75 3.94
CA PHE A 82 -7.07 -10.17 3.76
C PHE A 82 -7.22 -9.55 2.36
N ASP A 83 -8.01 -10.16 1.51
CA ASP A 83 -8.24 -9.72 0.12
C ASP A 83 -8.76 -8.28 0.03
N ALA A 84 -9.60 -7.87 0.97
CA ALA A 84 -10.13 -6.52 1.04
C ALA A 84 -9.05 -5.44 1.23
N LEU A 85 -7.98 -5.75 1.98
CA LEU A 85 -6.83 -4.84 2.18
C LEU A 85 -5.91 -4.84 0.97
N GLN A 86 -5.73 -5.98 0.32
CA GLN A 86 -4.96 -6.11 -0.92
C GLN A 86 -5.62 -5.31 -2.05
N ALA A 87 -6.93 -5.45 -2.23
CA ALA A 87 -7.70 -4.70 -3.23
C ALA A 87 -7.56 -3.18 -3.07
N LYS A 88 -7.46 -2.70 -1.83
CA LYS A 88 -7.23 -1.29 -1.50
C LYS A 88 -5.75 -0.88 -1.52
N LYS A 89 -4.83 -1.82 -1.84
CA LYS A 89 -3.37 -1.61 -1.85
C LYS A 89 -2.82 -1.02 -0.54
N LEU A 90 -3.45 -1.36 0.56
CA LEU A 90 -3.04 -0.95 1.89
C LEU A 90 -1.96 -1.90 2.42
N LYS A 91 -1.06 -1.37 3.26
CA LYS A 91 -0.03 -2.17 3.95
C LYS A 91 -0.12 -1.93 5.44
N GLY A 92 -0.16 -3.00 6.22
CA GLY A 92 -0.27 -2.86 7.66
C GLY A 92 -0.55 -4.16 8.38
N PHE A 93 -1.11 -4.02 9.57
CA PHE A 93 -1.32 -5.11 10.51
C PHE A 93 -2.77 -5.12 10.98
N VAL A 94 -3.35 -6.30 11.09
CA VAL A 94 -4.71 -6.52 11.58
C VAL A 94 -4.66 -7.10 12.99
N PHE A 95 -5.46 -6.54 13.87
CA PHE A 95 -5.62 -6.97 15.25
C PHE A 95 -7.10 -7.12 15.57
N LEU A 96 -7.44 -8.12 16.37
CA LEU A 96 -8.77 -8.32 16.89
C LEU A 96 -8.74 -7.98 18.39
N PRO A 97 -9.73 -7.24 18.92
CA PRO A 97 -9.88 -7.10 20.37
C PRO A 97 -10.25 -8.46 20.99
N ASP A 98 -9.72 -8.75 22.17
CA ASP A 98 -10.06 -9.95 22.95
C ASP A 98 -11.43 -9.73 23.66
N GLU A 99 -12.43 -9.34 22.88
CA GLU A 99 -13.79 -9.07 23.26
C GLU A 99 -14.73 -9.74 22.24
N GLU A 100 -15.99 -9.96 22.60
CA GLU A 100 -16.97 -10.49 21.66
C GLU A 100 -17.25 -9.49 20.54
N GLY A 101 -17.00 -9.89 19.29
CA GLY A 101 -17.28 -9.07 18.11
C GLY A 101 -16.48 -9.50 16.88
N ASP A 102 -17.03 -9.18 15.71
CA ASP A 102 -16.43 -9.51 14.40
C ASP A 102 -15.55 -8.37 13.84
N MET A 103 -15.49 -7.24 14.56
CA MET A 103 -14.76 -6.06 14.13
C MET A 103 -13.34 -6.04 14.69
N GLY A 104 -12.38 -5.94 13.79
CA GLY A 104 -10.98 -5.76 14.13
C GLY A 104 -10.48 -4.34 13.92
N TYR A 105 -9.19 -4.18 14.12
CA TYR A 105 -8.46 -2.95 13.86
C TYR A 105 -7.38 -3.18 12.82
N PHE A 106 -7.36 -2.36 11.79
CA PHE A 106 -6.26 -2.32 10.84
C PHE A 106 -5.40 -1.08 11.10
N VAL A 107 -4.09 -1.30 11.28
CA VAL A 107 -3.11 -0.21 11.46
C VAL A 107 -2.24 -0.11 10.22
N ASN A 108 -2.36 1.00 9.50
CA ASN A 108 -1.58 1.24 8.29
C ASN A 108 -0.11 1.49 8.63
N SER A 109 0.79 0.68 8.06
CA SER A 109 2.22 0.73 8.35
C SER A 109 2.93 1.97 7.78
N ARG A 110 2.34 2.65 6.80
CA ARG A 110 2.95 3.82 6.14
C ARG A 110 2.66 5.13 6.85
N ASN A 111 1.42 5.33 7.28
CA ASN A 111 0.93 6.61 7.81
C ASN A 111 0.42 6.52 9.26
N ARG A 112 0.45 5.33 9.87
CA ARG A 112 0.00 5.06 11.24
C ARG A 112 -1.49 5.31 11.48
N GLN A 113 -2.28 5.39 10.42
CA GLN A 113 -3.73 5.50 10.54
C GLN A 113 -4.33 4.20 11.05
N VAL A 114 -5.35 4.33 11.87
CA VAL A 114 -6.10 3.21 12.45
C VAL A 114 -7.50 3.21 11.88
N PHE A 115 -7.96 2.03 11.51
CA PHE A 115 -9.28 1.80 10.96
C PHE A 115 -9.98 0.68 11.74
N PHE A 116 -11.28 0.81 11.96
CA PHE A 116 -12.12 -0.35 12.15
C PHE A 116 -12.13 -1.16 10.86
N PHE A 117 -12.04 -2.45 10.99
CA PHE A 117 -11.91 -3.36 9.86
C PHE A 117 -12.74 -4.63 10.08
N HIS A 118 -13.50 -5.02 9.05
CA HIS A 118 -14.17 -6.30 8.98
C HIS A 118 -13.69 -7.08 7.74
N PRO A 119 -13.49 -8.39 7.80
CA PRO A 119 -13.01 -9.22 6.68
C PRO A 119 -13.87 -9.10 5.42
N SER A 120 -15.15 -8.76 5.52
CA SER A 120 -16.03 -8.49 4.38
C SER A 120 -15.65 -7.25 3.55
N GLY A 121 -14.68 -6.46 4.02
CA GLY A 121 -14.20 -5.26 3.32
C GLY A 121 -14.69 -3.93 3.90
N TYR A 122 -15.50 -3.96 4.94
CA TYR A 122 -15.86 -2.74 5.66
C TYR A 122 -14.62 -2.13 6.32
N MET A 123 -14.45 -0.82 6.16
CA MET A 123 -13.36 -0.04 6.78
C MET A 123 -13.85 1.35 7.14
N GLU A 124 -13.63 1.74 8.37
CA GLU A 124 -13.88 3.08 8.87
C GLU A 124 -12.64 3.63 9.57
N ARG A 125 -12.21 4.82 9.19
CA ARG A 125 -11.04 5.45 9.80
C ARG A 125 -11.42 6.07 11.15
N ILE A 126 -10.70 5.69 12.20
CA ILE A 126 -10.89 6.21 13.57
C ILE A 126 -9.73 7.12 14.02
N LYS A 127 -8.55 6.99 13.41
CA LYS A 127 -7.38 7.85 13.72
C LYS A 127 -6.43 7.99 12.55
#